data_f556816d8a651bd289e5c34ee52cc52a
#
_entry.id   f556816d8a651bd289e5c34ee52cc52a
#
_cell.length_a   1.000
_cell.length_b   1.000
_cell.length_c   1.000
_cell.angle_alpha   90.00
_cell.angle_beta   90.00
_cell.angle_gamma   90.00
#
_symmetry.space_group_name_H-M   'P 1'
#
loop_
_entity.id
_entity.type
_entity.pdbx_description
1 polymer ?
#
loop_
_entity_poly.entity_id
_entity_poly.type
_entity_poly.pdbx_seq_one_letter_code
_entity_poly.pdbx_strand_id
1 'polypeptide(L)'
;LMPVEDVFSISGRGTVVTGRVERGTITKGSEIEIIGLGGHLKTTLTGIEMFHKELDRGEAGDNMGALLRGIKREQVRRGQVVIAPGTVKPVKKFSAQIYILTKEEGGRYTPFMNNYRPQLFIRTSDVTVSLTHPPGTENADEAMVMPGDNVELVCDLVHDIALEEGSRFTLREGGKTVGTGIVTKILG
;
A
#
# COMPACT_ATOMS: atom_id res chain seq x y z
N LEU A 1 12.34 1.34 -2.18
CA LEU A 1 11.09 0.88 -1.57
C LEU A 1 10.84 -0.57 -1.96
N MET A 2 10.57 -1.40 -0.96
CA MET A 2 10.27 -2.81 -1.18
C MET A 2 9.00 -3.17 -0.39
N PRO A 3 7.89 -3.49 -1.06
CA PRO A 3 6.71 -4.00 -0.38
C PRO A 3 6.98 -5.37 0.25
N VAL A 4 6.51 -5.58 1.47
CA VAL A 4 6.66 -6.85 2.18
C VAL A 4 5.64 -7.85 1.66
N GLU A 5 6.09 -8.98 1.15
CA GLU A 5 5.25 -10.09 0.68
C GLU A 5 5.09 -11.16 1.75
N ASP A 6 6.21 -11.65 2.30
CA ASP A 6 6.24 -12.67 3.33
C ASP A 6 7.21 -12.33 4.45
N VAL A 7 6.98 -12.91 5.62
CA VAL A 7 7.81 -12.74 6.82
C VAL A 7 8.17 -14.11 7.37
N PHE A 8 9.45 -14.35 7.59
CA PHE A 8 9.96 -15.61 8.13
C PHE A 8 10.85 -15.39 9.34
N SER A 9 10.82 -16.34 10.24
CA SER A 9 11.77 -16.42 11.35
C SER A 9 12.81 -17.47 11.01
N ILE A 10 14.10 -17.10 11.05
CA ILE A 10 15.19 -18.03 10.85
C ILE A 10 15.91 -18.24 12.17
N SER A 11 15.96 -19.49 12.64
CA SER A 11 16.63 -19.83 13.89
C SER A 11 18.09 -19.38 13.91
N GLY A 12 18.47 -18.63 14.94
CA GLY A 12 19.81 -18.09 15.10
C GLY A 12 20.16 -16.87 14.24
N ARG A 13 19.27 -16.45 13.33
CA ARG A 13 19.54 -15.31 12.42
C ARG A 13 18.55 -14.15 12.58
N GLY A 14 17.32 -14.42 13.02
CA GLY A 14 16.29 -13.40 13.24
C GLY A 14 15.17 -13.43 12.22
N THR A 15 14.60 -12.28 11.93
CA THR A 15 13.45 -12.13 11.04
C THR A 15 13.91 -11.72 9.64
N VAL A 16 13.34 -12.38 8.63
CA VAL A 16 13.55 -12.07 7.21
C VAL A 16 12.23 -11.64 6.61
N VAL A 17 12.23 -10.51 5.91
CA VAL A 17 11.10 -10.08 5.08
C VAL A 17 11.48 -10.26 3.63
N THR A 18 10.55 -10.79 2.82
CA THR A 18 10.76 -10.98 1.40
C THR A 18 9.88 -10.06 0.59
N GLY A 19 10.35 -9.70 -0.58
CA GLY A 19 9.61 -8.88 -1.51
C GLY A 19 10.41 -8.57 -2.75
N ARG A 20 9.78 -7.82 -3.65
CA ARG A 20 10.43 -7.30 -4.84
C ARG A 20 10.73 -5.82 -4.64
N VAL A 21 11.96 -5.42 -4.87
CA VAL A 21 12.35 -4.01 -4.82
C VAL A 21 11.63 -3.27 -5.94
N GLU A 22 10.76 -2.34 -5.58
CA GLU A 22 9.97 -1.55 -6.53
C GLU A 22 10.81 -0.44 -7.13
N ARG A 23 11.60 0.23 -6.29
CA ARG A 23 12.49 1.31 -6.71
C ARG A 23 13.64 1.50 -5.73
N GLY A 24 14.70 2.14 -6.20
CA GLY A 24 15.88 2.44 -5.41
C GLY A 24 16.79 1.24 -5.21
N THR A 25 17.76 1.44 -4.34
CA THR A 25 18.75 0.42 -3.97
C THR A 25 18.72 0.20 -2.47
N ILE A 26 18.75 -1.05 -2.04
CA ILE A 26 18.84 -1.44 -0.64
C ILE A 26 20.24 -2.01 -0.41
N THR A 27 20.93 -1.49 0.61
CA THR A 27 22.33 -1.88 0.91
C THR A 27 22.43 -2.52 2.29
N LYS A 28 23.18 -3.60 2.39
CA LYS A 28 23.50 -4.25 3.67
C LYS A 28 24.18 -3.24 4.60
N GLY A 29 23.77 -3.21 5.86
CA GLY A 29 24.28 -2.30 6.87
C GLY A 29 23.54 -0.97 6.97
N SER A 30 22.62 -0.67 6.05
CA SER A 30 21.85 0.56 6.08
C SER A 30 20.76 0.54 7.13
N GLU A 31 20.42 1.73 7.64
CA GLU A 31 19.18 1.91 8.40
C GLU A 31 18.00 1.92 7.44
N ILE A 32 16.93 1.28 7.88
CA ILE A 32 15.66 1.23 7.13
C ILE A 32 14.49 1.52 8.06
N GLU A 33 13.39 1.91 7.47
CA GLU A 33 12.09 1.99 8.14
C GLU A 33 11.13 0.98 7.51
N ILE A 34 10.24 0.45 8.33
CA ILE A 34 9.13 -0.38 7.89
C ILE A 34 7.86 0.32 8.35
N ILE A 35 7.02 0.72 7.40
CA ILE A 35 5.81 1.50 7.66
C ILE A 35 4.57 0.86 7.04
N GLY A 36 3.42 1.24 7.58
CA GLY A 36 2.11 0.87 7.08
C GLY A 36 1.33 -0.02 8.05
N LEU A 37 0.01 -0.07 7.86
CA LEU A 37 -0.93 -0.87 8.64
C LEU A 37 -0.82 -0.62 10.15
N GLY A 38 -0.61 0.64 10.53
CA GLY A 38 -0.44 1.07 11.93
C GLY A 38 0.94 0.83 12.51
N GLY A 39 1.86 0.22 11.76
CA GLY A 39 3.23 -0.07 12.21
C GLY A 39 4.25 0.96 11.72
N HIS A 40 5.23 1.23 12.54
CA HIS A 40 6.37 2.07 12.21
C HIS A 40 7.59 1.60 12.99
N LEU A 41 8.53 0.99 12.29
CA LEU A 41 9.75 0.46 12.87
C LEU A 41 10.98 1.05 12.19
N LYS A 42 12.04 1.22 12.96
CA LYS A 42 13.37 1.51 12.44
C LYS A 42 14.29 0.36 12.83
N THR A 43 15.10 -0.09 11.89
CA THR A 43 16.07 -1.15 12.15
C THR A 43 17.23 -1.07 11.15
N THR A 44 18.21 -1.92 11.35
CA THR A 44 19.35 -2.05 10.45
C THR A 44 19.19 -3.33 9.63
N LEU A 45 19.44 -3.22 8.34
CA LEU A 45 19.47 -4.35 7.42
C LEU A 45 20.82 -5.09 7.60
N THR A 46 20.78 -6.28 8.17
CA THR A 46 21.99 -7.03 8.47
C THR A 46 22.39 -8.02 7.40
N GLY A 47 21.52 -8.29 6.44
CA GLY A 47 21.82 -9.17 5.33
C GLY A 47 20.79 -9.06 4.22
N ILE A 48 21.23 -9.37 3.02
CA ILE A 48 20.39 -9.47 1.82
C ILE A 48 20.64 -10.82 1.19
N GLU A 49 19.59 -11.55 0.88
CA GLU A 49 19.68 -12.87 0.30
C GLU A 49 18.81 -12.97 -0.97
N MET A 50 19.39 -13.53 -2.02
CA MET A 50 18.70 -13.77 -3.29
C MET A 50 19.20 -15.08 -3.87
N PHE A 51 18.28 -16.03 -4.20
CA PHE A 51 18.62 -17.36 -4.71
C PHE A 51 19.61 -18.10 -3.80
N HIS A 52 19.43 -18.04 -2.47
CA HIS A 52 20.29 -18.65 -1.44
C HIS A 52 21.73 -18.09 -1.41
N LYS A 53 21.95 -16.93 -2.02
CA LYS A 53 23.24 -16.22 -1.97
C LYS A 53 23.10 -14.92 -1.16
N GLU A 54 24.11 -14.66 -0.34
CA GLU A 54 24.22 -13.38 0.35
C GLU A 54 24.75 -12.32 -0.62
N LEU A 55 24.11 -11.16 -0.62
CA LEU A 55 24.48 -10.02 -1.44
C LEU A 55 24.68 -8.79 -0.57
N ASP A 56 25.45 -7.84 -1.08
CA ASP A 56 25.68 -6.56 -0.39
C ASP A 56 24.58 -5.54 -0.67
N ARG A 57 23.85 -5.70 -1.77
CA ARG A 57 22.77 -4.81 -2.15
C ARG A 57 21.72 -5.48 -3.03
N GLY A 58 20.50 -4.94 -2.99
CA GLY A 58 19.41 -5.27 -3.89
C GLY A 58 19.00 -4.04 -4.69
N GLU A 59 18.63 -4.23 -5.95
CA GLU A 59 18.24 -3.17 -6.88
C GLU A 59 16.79 -3.33 -7.32
N ALA A 60 16.22 -2.26 -7.88
CA ALA A 60 14.85 -2.29 -8.41
C ALA A 60 14.67 -3.47 -9.38
N GLY A 61 13.62 -4.24 -9.17
CA GLY A 61 13.32 -5.45 -9.91
C GLY A 61 13.77 -6.74 -9.25
N ASP A 62 14.66 -6.68 -8.27
CA ASP A 62 15.16 -7.87 -7.56
C ASP A 62 14.14 -8.40 -6.56
N ASN A 63 13.91 -9.72 -6.60
CA ASN A 63 13.20 -10.43 -5.54
C ASN A 63 14.24 -10.86 -4.50
N MET A 64 14.09 -10.39 -3.27
CA MET A 64 15.09 -10.62 -2.24
C MET A 64 14.49 -10.82 -0.86
N GLY A 65 15.29 -11.41 0.03
CA GLY A 65 15.04 -11.47 1.46
C GLY A 65 15.93 -10.47 2.19
N ALA A 66 15.32 -9.70 3.09
CA ALA A 66 16.02 -8.72 3.92
C ALA A 66 16.05 -9.21 5.37
N LEU A 67 17.25 -9.38 5.92
CA LEU A 67 17.45 -9.80 7.30
C LEU A 67 17.45 -8.56 8.20
N LEU A 68 16.56 -8.55 9.19
CA LEU A 68 16.30 -7.42 10.07
C LEU A 68 16.91 -7.64 11.45
N ARG A 69 17.62 -6.62 11.97
CA ARG A 69 18.20 -6.67 13.30
C ARG A 69 17.15 -6.43 14.39
N GLY A 70 17.10 -7.35 15.36
CA GLY A 70 16.31 -7.15 16.57
C GLY A 70 14.81 -7.06 16.38
N ILE A 71 14.29 -7.50 15.24
CA ILE A 71 12.87 -7.47 14.92
C ILE A 71 12.30 -8.88 15.04
N LYS A 72 11.18 -9.01 15.75
CA LYS A 72 10.42 -10.26 15.84
C LYS A 72 9.46 -10.37 14.68
N ARG A 73 9.15 -11.61 14.28
CA ARG A 73 8.23 -11.87 13.18
C ARG A 73 6.87 -11.18 13.37
N GLU A 74 6.37 -11.09 14.60
CA GLU A 74 5.08 -10.49 14.92
C GLU A 74 5.04 -8.98 14.74
N GLN A 75 6.19 -8.33 14.64
CA GLN A 75 6.30 -6.87 14.49
C GLN A 75 6.19 -6.40 13.04
N VAL A 76 6.25 -7.32 12.09
CA VAL A 76 6.25 -7.01 10.66
C VAL A 76 5.21 -7.90 9.97
N ARG A 77 4.52 -7.37 8.98
CA ARG A 77 3.54 -8.15 8.22
C ARG A 77 3.46 -7.75 6.76
N ARG A 78 2.92 -8.66 5.96
CA ARG A 78 2.58 -8.39 4.56
C ARG A 78 1.73 -7.12 4.45
N GLY A 79 2.02 -6.30 3.45
CA GLY A 79 1.34 -5.03 3.22
C GLY A 79 2.11 -3.82 3.70
N GLN A 80 3.03 -4.00 4.62
CA GLN A 80 3.98 -2.95 4.99
C GLN A 80 5.04 -2.78 3.92
N VAL A 81 5.79 -1.69 3.96
CA VAL A 81 6.88 -1.44 3.03
C VAL A 81 8.18 -1.15 3.76
N VAL A 82 9.28 -1.62 3.18
CA VAL A 82 10.64 -1.30 3.61
C VAL A 82 11.12 -0.10 2.80
N ILE A 83 11.54 0.95 3.48
CA ILE A 83 11.99 2.20 2.85
C ILE A 83 13.29 2.70 3.46
N ALA A 84 13.97 3.58 2.72
CA ALA A 84 15.03 4.41 3.31
C ALA A 84 14.38 5.41 4.29
N PRO A 85 15.00 5.68 5.45
CA PRO A 85 14.38 6.53 6.48
C PRO A 85 13.89 7.87 5.94
N GLY A 86 12.64 8.22 6.24
CA GLY A 86 12.02 9.49 5.90
C GLY A 86 11.62 9.68 4.43
N THR A 87 11.76 8.69 3.58
CA THR A 87 11.48 8.83 2.13
C THR A 87 10.02 8.72 1.75
N VAL A 88 9.23 7.99 2.53
CA VAL A 88 7.78 7.83 2.33
C VAL A 88 7.10 7.91 3.69
N LYS A 89 5.89 8.43 3.73
CA LYS A 89 5.12 8.57 4.96
C LYS A 89 3.92 7.63 4.98
N PRO A 90 3.51 7.15 6.16
CA PRO A 90 2.22 6.48 6.30
C PRO A 90 1.10 7.51 6.13
N VAL A 91 0.09 7.14 5.35
CA VAL A 91 -1.04 8.02 4.99
C VAL A 91 -2.34 7.30 5.32
N LYS A 92 -3.28 8.06 5.88
CA LYS A 92 -4.61 7.55 6.24
C LYS A 92 -5.74 8.23 5.46
N LYS A 93 -5.51 9.43 4.96
CA LYS A 93 -6.51 10.21 4.22
C LYS A 93 -5.89 10.90 3.01
N PHE A 94 -6.55 10.79 1.88
CA PHE A 94 -6.07 11.40 0.64
C PHE A 94 -7.22 11.64 -0.34
N SER A 95 -6.98 12.53 -1.30
CA SER A 95 -7.86 12.69 -2.47
C SER A 95 -7.32 11.86 -3.62
N ALA A 96 -8.22 11.34 -4.42
CA ALA A 96 -7.85 10.53 -5.59
C ALA A 96 -8.80 10.77 -6.75
N GLN A 97 -8.27 10.64 -7.96
CA GLN A 97 -9.07 10.56 -9.18
C GLN A 97 -9.39 9.08 -9.41
N ILE A 98 -10.66 8.72 -9.43
CA ILE A 98 -11.09 7.33 -9.47
C ILE A 98 -11.99 7.09 -10.68
N TYR A 99 -11.69 6.03 -11.41
CA TYR A 99 -12.54 5.52 -12.48
C TYR A 99 -13.32 4.30 -11.97
N ILE A 100 -14.64 4.37 -12.08
CA ILE A 100 -15.53 3.28 -11.66
C ILE A 100 -15.83 2.39 -12.87
N LEU A 101 -15.46 1.11 -12.78
CA LEU A 101 -15.65 0.16 -13.86
C LEU A 101 -17.13 -0.02 -14.17
N THR A 102 -17.43 -0.17 -15.46
CA THR A 102 -18.77 -0.49 -15.93
C THR A 102 -19.10 -1.96 -15.68
N LYS A 103 -20.37 -2.33 -15.80
CA LYS A 103 -20.80 -3.74 -15.74
C LYS A 103 -20.08 -4.59 -16.77
N GLU A 104 -19.93 -4.08 -17.98
CA GLU A 104 -19.26 -4.77 -19.10
C GLU A 104 -17.78 -5.02 -18.81
N GLU A 105 -17.17 -4.18 -18.01
CA GLU A 105 -15.78 -4.31 -17.55
C GLU A 105 -15.64 -5.22 -16.32
N GLY A 106 -16.74 -5.78 -15.84
CA GLY A 106 -16.77 -6.64 -14.65
C GLY A 106 -17.00 -5.90 -13.34
N GLY A 107 -17.32 -4.62 -13.39
CA GLY A 107 -17.57 -3.78 -12.22
C GLY A 107 -19.00 -3.87 -11.68
N ARG A 108 -19.40 -2.84 -10.96
CA ARG A 108 -20.75 -2.71 -10.43
C ARG A 108 -21.74 -2.37 -11.54
N TYR A 109 -22.99 -2.77 -11.38
CA TYR A 109 -24.09 -2.32 -12.24
C TYR A 109 -25.05 -1.36 -11.54
N THR A 110 -24.79 -1.06 -10.25
CA THR A 110 -25.56 -0.10 -9.49
C THR A 110 -24.65 1.05 -9.04
N PRO A 111 -25.19 2.28 -8.90
CA PRO A 111 -24.42 3.39 -8.36
C PRO A 111 -24.16 3.21 -6.87
N PHE A 112 -23.24 3.99 -6.33
CA PHE A 112 -23.05 4.10 -4.89
C PHE A 112 -23.11 5.56 -4.44
N MET A 113 -23.37 5.74 -3.18
CA MET A 113 -23.49 7.06 -2.55
C MET A 113 -22.30 7.28 -1.60
N ASN A 114 -22.30 8.42 -0.92
CA ASN A 114 -21.31 8.77 0.09
C ASN A 114 -21.13 7.64 1.12
N ASN A 115 -19.93 7.50 1.64
CA ASN A 115 -19.54 6.46 2.62
C ASN A 115 -19.59 5.02 2.08
N TYR A 116 -19.46 4.83 0.78
CA TYR A 116 -19.21 3.51 0.21
C TYR A 116 -17.85 2.99 0.70
N ARG A 117 -17.79 1.74 1.14
CA ARG A 117 -16.62 1.15 1.80
C ARG A 117 -16.08 -0.10 1.12
N PRO A 118 -15.44 0.03 -0.05
CA PRO A 118 -14.77 -1.10 -0.69
C PRO A 118 -13.41 -1.39 -0.05
N GLN A 119 -12.70 -2.40 -0.58
CA GLN A 119 -11.32 -2.69 -0.25
C GLN A 119 -10.40 -1.99 -1.24
N LEU A 120 -9.38 -1.32 -0.72
CA LEU A 120 -8.34 -0.69 -1.53
C LEU A 120 -7.11 -1.58 -1.55
N PHE A 121 -6.62 -1.86 -2.76
CA PHE A 121 -5.41 -2.67 -2.98
C PHE A 121 -4.31 -1.82 -3.59
N ILE A 122 -3.20 -1.77 -2.92
CA ILE A 122 -1.98 -1.14 -3.41
C ILE A 122 -0.77 -1.98 -3.02
N ARG A 123 0.08 -2.30 -3.98
CA ARG A 123 1.23 -3.20 -3.77
C ARG A 123 0.76 -4.51 -3.14
N THR A 124 1.25 -4.85 -1.95
CA THR A 124 0.86 -6.05 -1.22
C THR A 124 -0.14 -5.76 -0.09
N SER A 125 -0.60 -4.51 0.04
CA SER A 125 -1.58 -4.10 1.05
C SER A 125 -3.00 -4.19 0.54
N ASP A 126 -3.90 -4.56 1.45
CA ASP A 126 -5.34 -4.38 1.27
C ASP A 126 -5.91 -3.76 2.55
N VAL A 127 -6.73 -2.74 2.38
CA VAL A 127 -7.31 -2.01 3.51
C VAL A 127 -8.69 -1.48 3.15
N THR A 128 -9.61 -1.50 4.11
CA THR A 128 -10.92 -0.91 3.91
C THR A 128 -10.80 0.60 3.79
N VAL A 129 -11.45 1.17 2.78
CA VAL A 129 -11.49 2.60 2.52
C VAL A 129 -12.92 3.09 2.49
N SER A 130 -13.15 4.26 3.09
CA SER A 130 -14.43 4.97 2.98
C SER A 130 -14.28 6.06 1.92
N LEU A 131 -15.15 6.04 0.91
CA LEU A 131 -15.15 7.00 -0.19
C LEU A 131 -16.21 8.06 0.07
N THR A 132 -15.80 9.32 0.03
CA THR A 132 -16.70 10.46 0.21
C THR A 132 -16.44 11.49 -0.88
N HIS A 133 -17.46 12.32 -1.15
CA HIS A 133 -17.28 13.45 -2.05
C HIS A 133 -16.37 14.51 -1.44
N PRO A 134 -15.64 15.29 -2.26
CA PRO A 134 -14.80 16.37 -1.76
C PRO A 134 -15.63 17.39 -0.96
N PRO A 135 -15.02 18.07 0.04
CA PRO A 135 -15.67 19.16 0.75
C PRO A 135 -16.19 20.22 -0.22
N GLY A 136 -17.38 20.75 0.03
CA GLY A 136 -18.03 21.74 -0.84
C GLY A 136 -18.85 21.16 -1.98
N THR A 137 -18.93 19.82 -2.10
CA THR A 137 -19.82 19.19 -3.07
C THR A 137 -21.26 19.43 -2.67
N GLU A 138 -22.04 19.99 -3.60
CA GLU A 138 -23.46 20.25 -3.38
C GLU A 138 -24.23 18.93 -3.22
N ASN A 139 -25.04 18.81 -2.17
CA ASN A 139 -25.82 17.61 -1.86
C ASN A 139 -24.98 16.34 -1.84
N ALA A 140 -23.79 16.38 -1.20
CA ALA A 140 -22.84 15.27 -1.17
C ALA A 140 -23.47 13.94 -0.71
N ASP A 141 -24.36 13.97 0.26
CA ASP A 141 -25.01 12.75 0.78
C ASP A 141 -26.00 12.12 -0.20
N GLU A 142 -26.50 12.89 -1.17
CA GLU A 142 -27.44 12.43 -2.19
C GLU A 142 -26.75 12.19 -3.54
N ALA A 143 -25.54 12.70 -3.71
CA ALA A 143 -24.79 12.57 -4.97
C ALA A 143 -24.35 11.12 -5.19
N MET A 144 -24.78 10.55 -6.31
CA MET A 144 -24.45 9.18 -6.70
C MET A 144 -23.24 9.14 -7.63
N VAL A 145 -22.40 8.12 -7.44
CA VAL A 145 -21.32 7.78 -8.36
C VAL A 145 -21.77 6.58 -9.19
N MET A 146 -21.79 6.76 -10.50
CA MET A 146 -22.29 5.77 -11.44
C MET A 146 -21.16 4.92 -12.02
N PRO A 147 -21.43 3.64 -12.35
CA PRO A 147 -20.48 2.87 -13.15
C PRO A 147 -20.11 3.62 -14.44
N GLY A 148 -18.82 3.70 -14.74
CA GLY A 148 -18.29 4.47 -15.89
C GLY A 148 -17.88 5.89 -15.55
N ASP A 149 -18.19 6.38 -14.36
CA ASP A 149 -17.78 7.73 -13.93
C ASP A 149 -16.27 7.79 -13.64
N ASN A 150 -15.69 8.94 -13.99
CA ASN A 150 -14.35 9.32 -13.58
C ASN A 150 -14.50 10.51 -12.63
N VAL A 151 -14.23 10.31 -11.36
CA VAL A 151 -14.62 11.26 -10.31
C VAL A 151 -13.50 11.45 -9.29
N GLU A 152 -13.39 12.67 -8.74
CA GLU A 152 -12.52 12.91 -7.60
C GLU A 152 -13.27 12.59 -6.31
N LEU A 153 -12.67 11.75 -5.47
CA LEU A 153 -13.21 11.37 -4.18
C LEU A 153 -12.15 11.50 -3.08
N VAL A 154 -12.62 11.69 -1.85
CA VAL A 154 -11.77 11.63 -0.66
C VAL A 154 -11.79 10.21 -0.11
N CYS A 155 -10.62 9.69 0.15
CA CYS A 155 -10.41 8.33 0.64
C CYS A 155 -9.93 8.36 2.09
N ASP A 156 -10.70 7.74 2.98
CA ASP A 156 -10.34 7.54 4.38
C ASP A 156 -10.05 6.06 4.62
N LEU A 157 -8.80 5.76 4.98
CA LEU A 157 -8.37 4.39 5.23
C LEU A 157 -8.59 4.00 6.68
N VAL A 158 -8.97 2.74 6.92
CA VAL A 158 -9.10 2.19 8.27
C VAL A 158 -7.74 2.11 8.96
N HIS A 159 -6.70 1.77 8.20
CA HIS A 159 -5.31 1.77 8.65
C HIS A 159 -4.46 2.58 7.69
N ASP A 160 -3.40 3.21 8.21
CA ASP A 160 -2.46 3.91 7.35
C ASP A 160 -1.69 2.93 6.44
N ILE A 161 -1.28 3.41 5.29
CA ILE A 161 -0.40 2.69 4.37
C ILE A 161 0.59 3.66 3.75
N ALA A 162 1.70 3.14 3.22
CA ALA A 162 2.69 3.95 2.52
C ALA A 162 2.12 4.43 1.19
N LEU A 163 1.92 5.72 1.05
CA LEU A 163 1.38 6.36 -0.15
C LEU A 163 2.10 7.64 -0.50
N GLU A 164 2.11 7.94 -1.78
CA GLU A 164 2.62 9.19 -2.33
C GLU A 164 1.63 9.71 -3.38
N GLU A 165 1.70 11.00 -3.71
CA GLU A 165 0.99 11.53 -4.87
C GLU A 165 1.42 10.78 -6.11
N GLY A 166 0.47 10.43 -6.96
CA GLY A 166 0.71 9.61 -8.15
C GLY A 166 0.66 8.11 -7.92
N SER A 167 0.54 7.63 -6.67
CA SER A 167 0.38 6.21 -6.39
C SER A 167 -0.93 5.69 -7.01
N ARG A 168 -0.85 4.52 -7.63
CA ARG A 168 -2.01 3.87 -8.26
C ARG A 168 -2.54 2.76 -7.37
N PHE A 169 -3.85 2.60 -7.36
CA PHE A 169 -4.52 1.56 -6.56
C PHE A 169 -5.73 1.01 -7.28
N THR A 170 -6.23 -0.12 -6.79
CA THR A 170 -7.50 -0.69 -7.24
C THR A 170 -8.48 -0.78 -6.09
N LEU A 171 -9.77 -0.71 -6.42
CA LEU A 171 -10.87 -0.89 -5.47
C LEU A 171 -11.58 -2.20 -5.80
N ARG A 172 -11.86 -2.99 -4.77
CA ARG A 172 -12.55 -4.27 -4.92
C ARG A 172 -13.70 -4.39 -3.94
N GLU A 173 -14.74 -5.08 -4.40
CA GLU A 173 -15.91 -5.41 -3.59
C GLU A 173 -16.22 -6.89 -3.84
N GLY A 174 -16.16 -7.68 -2.76
CA GLY A 174 -16.26 -9.13 -2.91
C GLY A 174 -15.16 -9.65 -3.81
N GLY A 175 -15.18 -10.43 -4.68
CA GLY A 175 -14.11 -10.93 -5.54
C GLY A 175 -13.87 -10.12 -6.82
N LYS A 176 -14.50 -8.95 -7.00
CA LYS A 176 -14.39 -8.20 -8.27
C LYS A 176 -13.81 -6.80 -8.10
N THR A 177 -13.03 -6.38 -9.09
CA THR A 177 -12.52 -5.00 -9.18
C THR A 177 -13.65 -4.08 -9.60
N VAL A 178 -13.89 -3.05 -8.80
CA VAL A 178 -14.96 -2.07 -9.05
C VAL A 178 -14.44 -0.71 -9.48
N GLY A 179 -13.16 -0.44 -9.28
CA GLY A 179 -12.57 0.83 -9.66
C GLY A 179 -11.06 0.81 -9.66
N THR A 180 -10.47 1.84 -10.26
CA THR A 180 -9.04 2.12 -10.24
C THR A 180 -8.84 3.60 -9.95
N GLY A 181 -7.75 3.94 -9.28
CA GLY A 181 -7.51 5.31 -8.89
C GLY A 181 -6.04 5.70 -8.86
N ILE A 182 -5.83 7.02 -8.82
CA ILE A 182 -4.53 7.64 -8.67
C ILE A 182 -4.64 8.66 -7.54
N VAL A 183 -3.71 8.61 -6.59
CA VAL A 183 -3.63 9.58 -5.49
C VAL A 183 -3.26 10.95 -6.07
N THR A 184 -4.10 11.95 -5.82
CA THR A 184 -3.88 13.32 -6.32
C THR A 184 -3.34 14.24 -5.24
N LYS A 185 -3.74 14.03 -3.97
CA LYS A 185 -3.32 14.88 -2.85
C LYS A 185 -3.36 14.11 -1.54
N ILE A 186 -2.31 14.21 -0.75
CA ILE A 186 -2.24 13.65 0.60
C ILE A 186 -2.90 14.63 1.57
N LEU A 187 -3.81 14.13 2.41
CA LEU A 187 -4.56 14.93 3.38
C LEU A 187 -4.22 14.61 4.85
N GLY A 188 -3.57 13.46 5.09
CA GLY A 188 -3.20 13.10 6.46
C GLY A 188 -2.84 11.64 6.76
#